data_b3aee6a1746f5b71c54ad4e24548089a
#
_entry.id   b3aee6a1746f5b71c54ad4e24548089a
#
_cell.length_a   1.000
_cell.length_b   1.000
_cell.length_c   1.000
_cell.angle_alpha   90.00
_cell.angle_beta   90.00
_cell.angle_gamma   90.00
#
_symmetry.space_group_name_H-M   'P 1'
#
loop_
_entity.id
_entity.type
_entity.pdbx_description
1 polymer ?
#
loop_
_entity_poly.entity_id
_entity_poly.type
_entity_poly.pdbx_seq_one_letter_code
_entity_poly.pdbx_strand_id
1 'polypeptide(L)'
;SANASALLEAIRSEGGTADVVELDLTSETSINLAFEWILRERGVPVSVVINAGYLEGRDIPPDQELLEYIPTELFDTAQHIASRGPFLVAKASLPAMRKQGRGSFLITNNASSLRGRKRRTGQSLYYPRVMMRTLAQVLTEEYSEHGIHVANVIVDGLIDSPGTRALPIAGRHPERIMSPEAIADAFYYLHTQHPSCWTHELQLTPYSTRPSF
;
A
#
# COMPACT_ATOMS: atom_id res chain seq x y z
N SER A 1 15.59 2.66 -11.47
CA SER A 1 14.71 3.22 -12.51
C SER A 1 14.80 4.74 -12.53
N ALA A 2 14.49 5.41 -13.65
CA ALA A 2 14.54 6.87 -13.78
C ALA A 2 13.69 7.59 -12.70
N ASN A 3 12.53 7.02 -12.35
CA ASN A 3 11.64 7.57 -11.32
C ASN A 3 12.30 7.56 -9.91
N ALA A 4 13.07 6.52 -9.58
CA ALA A 4 13.76 6.46 -8.31
C ALA A 4 14.88 7.51 -8.22
N SER A 5 15.61 7.77 -9.31
CA SER A 5 16.68 8.77 -9.33
C SER A 5 16.18 10.17 -9.04
N ALA A 6 15.07 10.58 -9.65
CA ALA A 6 14.47 11.89 -9.41
C ALA A 6 13.99 12.06 -7.95
N LEU A 7 13.40 11.01 -7.37
CA LEU A 7 12.97 11.03 -5.96
C LEU A 7 14.17 11.11 -5.01
N LEU A 8 15.24 10.36 -5.26
CA LEU A 8 16.45 10.41 -4.45
C LEU A 8 17.08 11.80 -4.48
N GLU A 9 17.12 12.45 -5.65
CA GLU A 9 17.65 13.81 -5.80
C GLU A 9 16.81 14.83 -5.05
N ALA A 10 15.48 14.74 -5.17
CA ALA A 10 14.57 15.62 -4.42
C ALA A 10 14.76 15.50 -2.90
N ILE A 11 14.80 14.29 -2.35
CA ILE A 11 15.03 14.07 -0.92
C ILE A 11 16.38 14.63 -0.47
N ARG A 12 17.43 14.42 -1.26
CA ARG A 12 18.78 14.92 -0.94
C ARG A 12 18.88 16.45 -1.00
N SER A 13 18.19 17.08 -1.95
CA SER A 13 18.16 18.56 -2.07
C SER A 13 17.49 19.23 -0.85
N GLU A 14 16.61 18.49 -0.16
CA GLU A 14 15.96 18.91 1.09
C GLU A 14 16.76 18.51 2.35
N GLY A 15 17.99 17.97 2.18
CA GLY A 15 18.85 17.57 3.30
C GLY A 15 18.54 16.17 3.85
N GLY A 16 17.63 15.43 3.22
CA GLY A 16 17.29 14.05 3.59
C GLY A 16 18.29 13.03 3.05
N THR A 17 18.23 11.80 3.57
CA THR A 17 18.97 10.64 3.09
C THR A 17 18.03 9.59 2.57
N ALA A 18 18.28 9.06 1.38
CA ALA A 18 17.46 7.99 0.81
C ALA A 18 18.31 7.01 -0.01
N ASP A 19 17.90 5.75 0.03
CA ASP A 19 18.47 4.66 -0.75
C ASP A 19 17.37 3.95 -1.55
N VAL A 20 17.79 3.25 -2.58
CA VAL A 20 16.90 2.33 -3.34
C VAL A 20 17.46 0.92 -3.19
N VAL A 21 16.63 0.04 -2.68
CA VAL A 21 16.91 -1.39 -2.58
C VAL A 21 15.91 -2.12 -3.47
N GLU A 22 16.42 -2.97 -4.36
CA GLU A 22 15.56 -3.80 -5.20
C GLU A 22 14.87 -4.87 -4.34
N LEU A 23 13.56 -5.00 -4.51
CA LEU A 23 12.75 -5.94 -3.75
C LEU A 23 11.65 -6.51 -4.65
N ASP A 24 11.62 -7.84 -4.76
CA ASP A 24 10.54 -8.59 -5.41
C ASP A 24 9.60 -9.16 -4.34
N LEU A 25 8.37 -8.64 -4.30
CA LEU A 25 7.34 -9.07 -3.34
C LEU A 25 6.87 -10.52 -3.56
N THR A 26 7.18 -11.13 -4.69
CA THR A 26 6.87 -12.55 -4.94
C THR A 26 7.93 -13.48 -4.36
N SER A 27 9.11 -12.96 -4.04
CA SER A 27 10.28 -13.72 -3.57
C SER A 27 10.56 -13.47 -2.08
N GLU A 28 10.38 -14.48 -1.24
CA GLU A 28 10.75 -14.42 0.18
C GLU A 28 12.23 -14.15 0.39
N THR A 29 13.08 -14.74 -0.45
CA THR A 29 14.54 -14.50 -0.41
C THR A 29 14.86 -13.04 -0.70
N SER A 30 14.24 -12.44 -1.73
CA SER A 30 14.45 -11.02 -2.06
C SER A 30 14.04 -10.11 -0.91
N ILE A 31 12.89 -10.37 -0.29
CA ILE A 31 12.41 -9.61 0.86
C ILE A 31 13.38 -9.72 2.04
N ASN A 32 13.81 -10.94 2.39
CA ASN A 32 14.73 -11.15 3.50
C ASN A 32 16.08 -10.42 3.27
N LEU A 33 16.68 -10.56 2.08
CA LEU A 33 17.91 -9.86 1.74
C LEU A 33 17.77 -8.32 1.82
N ALA A 34 16.66 -7.78 1.36
CA ALA A 34 16.39 -6.35 1.45
C ALA A 34 16.29 -5.89 2.92
N PHE A 35 15.59 -6.63 3.79
CA PHE A 35 15.50 -6.28 5.21
C PHE A 35 16.78 -6.54 5.98
N GLU A 36 17.56 -7.56 5.65
CA GLU A 36 18.91 -7.75 6.19
C GLU A 36 19.82 -6.54 5.87
N TRP A 37 19.77 -6.06 4.63
CA TRP A 37 20.49 -4.85 4.24
C TRP A 37 20.00 -3.62 5.02
N ILE A 38 18.68 -3.39 5.11
CA ILE A 38 18.10 -2.26 5.84
C ILE A 38 18.56 -2.27 7.29
N LEU A 39 18.42 -3.42 7.96
CA LEU A 39 18.78 -3.55 9.38
C LEU A 39 20.28 -3.32 9.64
N ARG A 40 21.13 -3.76 8.72
CA ARG A 40 22.58 -3.58 8.84
C ARG A 40 23.02 -2.14 8.54
N GLU A 41 22.51 -1.53 7.48
CA GLU A 41 23.00 -0.23 6.96
C GLU A 41 22.23 0.96 7.54
N ARG A 42 20.99 0.79 7.93
CA ARG A 42 20.07 1.86 8.38
C ARG A 42 19.49 1.65 9.77
N GLY A 43 19.60 0.44 10.30
CA GLY A 43 19.04 0.07 11.60
C GLY A 43 17.56 -0.32 11.51
N VAL A 44 16.91 -0.40 12.65
CA VAL A 44 15.50 -0.81 12.74
C VAL A 44 14.60 0.29 12.22
N PRO A 45 13.72 0.02 11.23
CA PRO A 45 12.82 1.03 10.71
C PRO A 45 11.84 1.50 11.79
N VAL A 46 11.56 2.80 11.81
CA VAL A 46 10.52 3.40 12.68
C VAL A 46 9.16 3.41 11.98
N SER A 47 9.14 3.27 10.66
CA SER A 47 7.92 3.12 9.86
C SER A 47 8.15 2.19 8.68
N VAL A 48 7.21 1.30 8.44
CA VAL A 48 7.15 0.48 7.23
C VAL A 48 5.83 0.77 6.54
N VAL A 49 5.88 1.15 5.27
CA VAL A 49 4.69 1.43 4.45
C VAL A 49 4.61 0.42 3.30
N ILE A 50 3.58 -0.40 3.32
CA ILE A 50 3.24 -1.28 2.19
C ILE A 50 2.44 -0.45 1.19
N ASN A 51 3.11 0.05 0.15
CA ASN A 51 2.49 0.88 -0.89
C ASN A 51 2.47 0.21 -2.27
N ALA A 52 3.06 -0.95 -2.42
CA ALA A 52 3.07 -1.67 -3.68
C ALA A 52 1.67 -2.11 -4.09
N GLY A 53 1.33 -1.87 -5.32
CA GLY A 53 0.06 -2.28 -5.94
C GLY A 53 0.30 -3.18 -7.14
N TYR A 54 -0.62 -4.12 -7.37
CA TYR A 54 -0.66 -4.92 -8.58
C TYR A 54 -1.71 -4.35 -9.53
N LEU A 55 -1.32 -4.05 -10.74
CA LEU A 55 -2.13 -3.31 -11.70
C LEU A 55 -2.45 -4.09 -12.99
N GLU A 56 -1.91 -5.28 -13.16
CA GLU A 56 -2.23 -6.11 -14.32
C GLU A 56 -3.69 -6.53 -14.35
N GLY A 57 -4.22 -6.78 -15.53
CA GLY A 57 -5.64 -7.03 -15.72
C GLY A 57 -6.50 -5.78 -15.92
N ARG A 58 -5.90 -4.59 -15.89
CA ARG A 58 -6.63 -3.34 -16.22
C ARG A 58 -7.08 -3.26 -17.67
N ASP A 59 -6.37 -3.93 -18.56
CA ASP A 59 -6.61 -3.93 -20.00
C ASP A 59 -7.49 -5.12 -20.46
N ILE A 60 -8.04 -5.90 -19.52
CA ILE A 60 -9.00 -6.95 -19.84
C ILE A 60 -10.28 -6.28 -20.36
N PRO A 61 -10.75 -6.61 -21.56
CA PRO A 61 -12.00 -6.08 -22.09
C PRO A 61 -13.18 -6.35 -21.14
N PRO A 62 -14.14 -5.42 -20.99
CA PRO A 62 -15.27 -5.57 -20.06
C PRO A 62 -16.11 -6.83 -20.24
N ASP A 63 -16.19 -7.37 -21.46
CA ASP A 63 -16.85 -8.63 -21.81
C ASP A 63 -16.05 -9.87 -21.39
N GLN A 64 -14.76 -9.71 -21.10
CA GLN A 64 -13.84 -10.75 -20.64
C GLN A 64 -13.51 -10.63 -19.15
N GLU A 65 -14.16 -9.73 -18.43
CA GLU A 65 -13.98 -9.58 -16.97
C GLU A 65 -14.76 -10.62 -16.12
N LEU A 66 -15.41 -11.58 -16.75
CA LEU A 66 -16.02 -12.68 -16.01
C LEU A 66 -14.96 -13.62 -15.44
N LEU A 67 -15.25 -14.21 -14.28
CA LEU A 67 -14.32 -15.08 -13.57
C LEU A 67 -13.76 -16.20 -14.46
N GLU A 68 -14.58 -16.73 -15.34
CA GLU A 68 -14.23 -17.81 -16.26
C GLU A 68 -13.13 -17.44 -17.29
N TYR A 69 -12.93 -16.15 -17.54
CA TYR A 69 -11.91 -15.65 -18.49
C TYR A 69 -10.63 -15.16 -17.80
N ILE A 70 -10.60 -15.11 -16.46
CA ILE A 70 -9.43 -14.63 -15.74
C ILE A 70 -8.37 -15.74 -15.71
N PRO A 71 -7.16 -15.51 -16.27
CA PRO A 71 -6.09 -16.49 -16.18
C PRO A 71 -5.70 -16.77 -14.73
N THR A 72 -5.51 -18.04 -14.40
CA THR A 72 -5.12 -18.47 -13.04
C THR A 72 -3.79 -17.83 -12.62
N GLU A 73 -2.85 -17.70 -13.56
CA GLU A 73 -1.52 -17.09 -13.34
C GLU A 73 -1.64 -15.62 -12.91
N LEU A 74 -2.62 -14.91 -13.46
CA LEU A 74 -2.91 -13.52 -13.08
C LEU A 74 -3.43 -13.44 -11.64
N PHE A 75 -4.31 -14.35 -11.25
CA PHE A 75 -4.80 -14.48 -9.89
C PHE A 75 -3.66 -14.82 -8.92
N ASP A 76 -2.83 -15.81 -9.24
CA ASP A 76 -1.70 -16.24 -8.41
C ASP A 76 -0.69 -15.11 -8.21
N THR A 77 -0.35 -14.39 -9.27
CA THR A 77 0.56 -13.23 -9.19
C THR A 77 -0.02 -12.13 -8.30
N ALA A 78 -1.31 -11.85 -8.42
CA ALA A 78 -1.98 -10.87 -7.58
C ALA A 78 -1.96 -11.27 -6.09
N GLN A 79 -2.18 -12.56 -5.80
CA GLN A 79 -2.10 -13.09 -4.44
C GLN A 79 -0.67 -13.01 -3.88
N HIS A 80 0.34 -13.33 -4.69
CA HIS A 80 1.74 -13.21 -4.28
C HIS A 80 2.12 -11.77 -3.94
N ILE A 81 1.78 -10.80 -4.79
CA ILE A 81 2.17 -9.40 -4.59
C ILE A 81 1.37 -8.73 -3.47
N ALA A 82 0.05 -8.89 -3.44
CA ALA A 82 -0.81 -8.09 -2.58
C ALA A 82 -1.41 -8.85 -1.38
N SER A 83 -1.02 -10.11 -1.17
CA SER A 83 -1.41 -10.87 0.01
C SER A 83 -0.17 -11.48 0.70
N ARG A 84 0.53 -12.39 0.02
CA ARG A 84 1.73 -13.04 0.57
C ARG A 84 2.88 -12.06 0.78
N GLY A 85 3.11 -11.12 -0.14
CA GLY A 85 4.19 -10.14 -0.04
C GLY A 85 4.10 -9.27 1.22
N PRO A 86 2.97 -8.59 1.51
CA PRO A 86 2.77 -7.85 2.76
C PRO A 86 2.98 -8.70 4.02
N PHE A 87 2.53 -9.95 4.02
CA PHE A 87 2.78 -10.89 5.12
C PHE A 87 4.28 -11.15 5.32
N LEU A 88 5.03 -11.39 4.25
CA LEU A 88 6.47 -11.62 4.32
C LEU A 88 7.24 -10.38 4.76
N VAL A 89 6.83 -9.18 4.30
CA VAL A 89 7.41 -7.91 4.76
C VAL A 89 7.15 -7.71 6.25
N ALA A 90 5.95 -7.99 6.73
CA ALA A 90 5.65 -7.95 8.16
C ALA A 90 6.54 -8.92 8.96
N LYS A 91 6.67 -10.16 8.48
CA LYS A 91 7.53 -11.20 9.08
C LYS A 91 9.00 -10.78 9.14
N ALA A 92 9.50 -10.06 8.13
CA ALA A 92 10.89 -9.61 8.06
C ALA A 92 11.18 -8.36 8.92
N SER A 93 10.20 -7.46 9.08
CA SER A 93 10.38 -6.16 9.74
C SER A 93 9.95 -6.14 11.21
N LEU A 94 8.77 -6.69 11.51
CA LEU A 94 8.14 -6.55 12.82
C LEU A 94 8.91 -7.15 14.00
N PRO A 95 9.66 -8.26 13.88
CA PRO A 95 10.43 -8.77 15.02
C PRO A 95 11.46 -7.78 15.56
N ALA A 96 12.14 -7.04 14.69
CA ALA A 96 13.11 -6.02 15.08
C ALA A 96 12.41 -4.78 15.67
N MET A 97 11.33 -4.32 15.04
CA MET A 97 10.51 -3.21 15.52
C MET A 97 9.91 -3.51 16.89
N ARG A 98 9.40 -4.73 17.12
CA ARG A 98 8.90 -5.18 18.42
C ARG A 98 9.96 -5.11 19.52
N LYS A 99 11.20 -5.53 19.24
CA LYS A 99 12.31 -5.41 20.19
C LYS A 99 12.64 -3.95 20.51
N GLN A 100 12.47 -3.05 19.53
CA GLN A 100 12.62 -1.61 19.71
C GLN A 100 11.48 -1.00 20.52
N GLY A 101 10.30 -1.64 20.55
CA GLY A 101 9.13 -1.21 21.32
C GLY A 101 8.41 -0.01 20.76
N ARG A 102 8.63 0.31 19.48
CA ARG A 102 7.99 1.47 18.80
C ARG A 102 8.03 1.33 17.28
N GLY A 103 7.04 1.91 16.63
CA GLY A 103 7.02 2.06 15.18
C GLY A 103 5.61 2.05 14.60
N SER A 104 5.51 2.21 13.29
CA SER A 104 4.26 2.06 12.55
C SER A 104 4.40 1.10 11.38
N PHE A 105 3.35 0.33 11.13
CA PHE A 105 3.22 -0.54 9.98
C PHE A 105 1.94 -0.18 9.24
N LEU A 106 2.08 0.54 8.12
CA LEU A 106 0.97 1.15 7.41
C LEU A 106 0.75 0.45 6.07
N ILE A 107 -0.48 0.07 5.79
CA ILE A 107 -0.84 -0.65 4.57
C ILE A 107 -1.71 0.23 3.69
N THR A 108 -1.22 0.57 2.49
CA THR A 108 -2.02 1.24 1.47
C THR A 108 -2.96 0.26 0.81
N ASN A 109 -4.23 0.52 0.92
CA ASN A 109 -5.29 -0.30 0.37
C ASN A 109 -6.23 0.54 -0.51
N ASN A 110 -7.25 -0.05 -1.05
CA ASN A 110 -8.29 0.65 -1.80
C ASN A 110 -9.69 0.20 -1.36
N ALA A 111 -10.72 0.83 -1.90
CA ALA A 111 -12.12 0.54 -1.57
C ALA A 111 -12.54 -0.92 -1.78
N SER A 112 -11.82 -1.68 -2.61
CA SER A 112 -12.10 -3.10 -2.83
C SER A 112 -11.78 -3.97 -1.61
N SER A 113 -11.02 -3.44 -0.65
CA SER A 113 -10.75 -4.12 0.62
C SER A 113 -11.94 -4.09 1.59
N LEU A 114 -12.89 -3.18 1.39
CA LEU A 114 -14.05 -3.03 2.26
C LEU A 114 -15.08 -4.13 2.03
N ARG A 115 -15.23 -4.54 0.78
CA ARG A 115 -16.15 -5.62 0.37
C ARG A 115 -15.77 -6.15 -1.00
N GLY A 116 -16.08 -7.42 -1.26
CA GLY A 116 -15.93 -8.03 -2.58
C GLY A 116 -16.88 -7.40 -3.59
N ARG A 117 -16.49 -6.27 -4.16
CA ARG A 117 -17.29 -5.54 -5.15
C ARG A 117 -16.56 -5.52 -6.48
N LYS A 118 -17.17 -6.13 -7.48
CA LYS A 118 -16.71 -5.99 -8.85
C LYS A 118 -17.06 -4.58 -9.37
N ARG A 119 -16.05 -3.78 -9.69
CA ARG A 119 -16.22 -2.58 -10.50
C ARG A 119 -15.87 -2.91 -11.95
N ARG A 120 -16.60 -2.33 -12.89
CA ARG A 120 -16.22 -2.37 -14.31
C ARG A 120 -14.84 -1.71 -14.49
N THR A 121 -14.07 -2.23 -15.41
CA THR A 121 -12.74 -1.77 -15.85
C THR A 121 -11.57 -2.28 -14.99
N GLY A 122 -10.99 -3.40 -15.41
CA GLY A 122 -9.65 -3.83 -15.05
C GLY A 122 -9.36 -4.08 -13.57
N GLN A 123 -10.39 -4.42 -12.81
CA GLN A 123 -10.26 -4.59 -11.36
C GLN A 123 -10.73 -5.97 -10.90
N SER A 124 -10.55 -6.99 -11.68
CA SER A 124 -11.03 -8.34 -11.38
C SER A 124 -10.24 -9.07 -10.29
N LEU A 125 -9.17 -8.45 -9.75
CA LEU A 125 -8.26 -9.07 -8.78
C LEU A 125 -8.32 -8.40 -7.41
N TYR A 126 -9.53 -8.31 -6.83
CA TYR A 126 -9.76 -7.67 -5.53
C TYR A 126 -9.47 -8.53 -4.33
N TYR A 127 -9.49 -9.84 -4.49
CA TYR A 127 -9.35 -10.78 -3.39
C TYR A 127 -8.14 -10.47 -2.50
N PRO A 128 -6.95 -10.15 -3.04
CA PRO A 128 -5.79 -9.83 -2.23
C PRO A 128 -5.97 -8.59 -1.35
N ARG A 129 -6.80 -7.63 -1.77
CA ARG A 129 -7.03 -6.39 -1.00
C ARG A 129 -7.81 -6.65 0.28
N VAL A 130 -8.75 -7.57 0.26
CA VAL A 130 -9.45 -8.03 1.47
C VAL A 130 -8.48 -8.73 2.42
N MET A 131 -7.58 -9.56 1.89
CA MET A 131 -6.54 -10.23 2.68
C MET A 131 -5.58 -9.24 3.33
N MET A 132 -5.17 -8.18 2.63
CA MET A 132 -4.34 -7.10 3.22
C MET A 132 -5.04 -6.41 4.39
N ARG A 133 -6.35 -6.15 4.29
CA ARG A 133 -7.13 -5.57 5.38
C ARG A 133 -7.18 -6.52 6.59
N THR A 134 -7.42 -7.81 6.34
CA THR A 134 -7.42 -8.83 7.40
C THR A 134 -6.04 -8.93 8.06
N LEU A 135 -4.95 -8.90 7.27
CA LEU A 135 -3.60 -8.87 7.81
C LEU A 135 -3.39 -7.67 8.74
N ALA A 136 -3.82 -6.46 8.35
CA ALA A 136 -3.71 -5.29 9.22
C ALA A 136 -4.44 -5.49 10.56
N GLN A 137 -5.63 -6.09 10.55
CA GLN A 137 -6.40 -6.38 11.77
C GLN A 137 -5.66 -7.36 12.69
N VAL A 138 -5.16 -8.47 12.13
CA VAL A 138 -4.38 -9.47 12.90
C VAL A 138 -3.11 -8.82 13.47
N LEU A 139 -2.36 -8.07 12.67
CA LEU A 139 -1.15 -7.39 13.14
C LEU A 139 -1.44 -6.32 14.20
N THR A 140 -2.61 -5.65 14.13
CA THR A 140 -3.04 -4.73 15.18
C THR A 140 -3.20 -5.45 16.52
N GLU A 141 -3.89 -6.59 16.54
CA GLU A 141 -4.09 -7.39 17.75
C GLU A 141 -2.77 -7.92 18.32
N GLU A 142 -1.86 -8.38 17.43
CA GLU A 142 -0.59 -9.00 17.85
C GLU A 142 0.48 -8.00 18.30
N TYR A 143 0.50 -6.78 17.73
CA TYR A 143 1.65 -5.88 17.87
C TYR A 143 1.36 -4.54 18.58
N SER A 144 0.10 -4.16 18.79
CA SER A 144 -0.21 -2.89 19.46
C SER A 144 0.35 -2.82 20.87
N GLU A 145 0.24 -3.88 21.67
CA GLU A 145 0.81 -3.95 23.02
C GLU A 145 2.34 -3.87 23.06
N HIS A 146 2.98 -4.09 21.90
CA HIS A 146 4.41 -3.97 21.73
C HIS A 146 4.85 -2.60 21.19
N GLY A 147 3.97 -1.61 21.21
CA GLY A 147 4.27 -0.25 20.75
C GLY A 147 4.30 -0.07 19.23
N ILE A 148 3.72 -0.99 18.47
CA ILE A 148 3.65 -0.90 17.00
C ILE A 148 2.25 -0.49 16.57
N HIS A 149 2.14 0.70 15.98
CA HIS A 149 0.91 1.20 15.40
C HIS A 149 0.67 0.59 14.02
N VAL A 150 -0.31 -0.26 13.88
CA VAL A 150 -0.71 -0.84 12.58
C VAL A 150 -1.95 -0.14 12.08
N ALA A 151 -1.96 0.29 10.80
CA ALA A 151 -3.13 0.90 10.19
C ALA A 151 -3.31 0.49 8.72
N ASN A 152 -4.57 0.26 8.35
CA ASN A 152 -5.02 0.05 6.97
C ASN A 152 -5.55 1.38 6.40
N VAL A 153 -4.90 1.92 5.37
CA VAL A 153 -5.28 3.18 4.73
C VAL A 153 -5.97 2.89 3.41
N ILE A 154 -7.26 3.18 3.36
CA ILE A 154 -8.10 2.93 2.20
C ILE A 154 -8.15 4.18 1.33
N VAL A 155 -7.43 4.18 0.21
CA VAL A 155 -7.48 5.26 -0.78
C VAL A 155 -8.62 4.96 -1.75
N ASP A 156 -9.76 5.62 -1.55
CA ASP A 156 -11.00 5.40 -2.30
C ASP A 156 -11.21 6.48 -3.36
N GLY A 157 -10.30 6.57 -4.31
CA GLY A 157 -10.35 7.51 -5.43
C GLY A 157 -9.20 7.33 -6.40
N LEU A 158 -9.16 8.18 -7.41
CA LEU A 158 -8.07 8.23 -8.39
C LEU A 158 -6.99 9.18 -7.88
N ILE A 159 -5.78 8.66 -7.71
CA ILE A 159 -4.63 9.47 -7.28
C ILE A 159 -4.08 10.22 -8.48
N ASP A 160 -3.73 11.49 -8.29
CA ASP A 160 -3.09 12.32 -9.31
C ASP A 160 -1.75 11.69 -9.76
N SER A 161 -1.67 11.40 -11.03
CA SER A 161 -0.49 10.84 -11.69
C SER A 161 -0.56 11.09 -13.19
N PRO A 162 0.55 10.99 -13.92
CA PRO A 162 0.52 11.10 -15.38
C PRO A 162 -0.50 10.16 -16.03
N GLY A 163 -0.59 8.92 -15.56
CA GLY A 163 -1.57 7.95 -16.07
C GLY A 163 -3.01 8.33 -15.74
N THR A 164 -3.28 8.84 -14.54
CA THR A 164 -4.62 9.29 -14.15
C THR A 164 -5.04 10.53 -14.93
N ARG A 165 -4.12 11.49 -15.11
CA ARG A 165 -4.38 12.72 -15.90
C ARG A 165 -4.72 12.44 -17.37
N ALA A 166 -4.25 11.34 -17.92
CA ALA A 166 -4.59 10.90 -19.27
C ALA A 166 -6.01 10.32 -19.39
N LEU A 167 -6.68 10.01 -18.29
CA LEU A 167 -8.03 9.46 -18.29
C LEU A 167 -9.08 10.54 -18.61
N PRO A 168 -10.12 10.25 -19.43
CA PRO A 168 -11.18 11.22 -19.74
C PRO A 168 -11.91 11.77 -18.49
N ILE A 169 -11.96 11.01 -17.40
CA ILE A 169 -12.58 11.43 -16.15
C ILE A 169 -11.80 12.56 -15.47
N ALA A 170 -10.47 12.57 -15.57
CA ALA A 170 -9.64 13.61 -14.98
C ALA A 170 -9.92 14.99 -15.58
N GLY A 171 -10.09 15.07 -16.89
CA GLY A 171 -10.44 16.32 -17.57
C GLY A 171 -11.87 16.80 -17.31
N ARG A 172 -12.82 15.87 -17.09
CA ARG A 172 -14.23 16.20 -16.85
C ARG A 172 -14.55 16.47 -15.37
N HIS A 173 -13.79 15.86 -14.47
CA HIS A 173 -14.05 15.88 -13.02
C HIS A 173 -12.73 15.97 -12.25
N PRO A 174 -11.97 17.08 -12.37
CA PRO A 174 -10.70 17.26 -11.66
C PRO A 174 -10.87 17.22 -10.13
N GLU A 175 -12.05 17.60 -9.62
CA GLU A 175 -12.40 17.52 -8.20
C GLU A 175 -12.48 16.10 -7.63
N ARG A 176 -12.44 15.08 -8.47
CA ARG A 176 -12.41 13.66 -8.08
C ARG A 176 -11.01 13.07 -8.01
N ILE A 177 -10.00 13.86 -8.34
CA ILE A 177 -8.61 13.43 -8.33
C ILE A 177 -7.99 13.78 -6.97
N MET A 178 -7.36 12.81 -6.34
CA MET A 178 -6.76 12.93 -5.01
C MET A 178 -5.33 13.42 -5.13
N SER A 179 -4.95 14.42 -4.32
CA SER A 179 -3.55 14.87 -4.19
C SER A 179 -2.70 13.80 -3.52
N PRO A 180 -1.56 13.41 -4.11
CA PRO A 180 -0.58 12.54 -3.46
C PRO A 180 -0.06 13.13 -2.14
N GLU A 181 0.13 14.45 -2.08
CA GLU A 181 0.61 15.17 -0.90
C GLU A 181 -0.40 15.04 0.25
N ALA A 182 -1.69 15.27 -0.01
CA ALA A 182 -2.75 15.12 1.00
C ALA A 182 -2.87 13.67 1.51
N ILE A 183 -2.61 12.69 0.63
CA ILE A 183 -2.53 11.29 1.04
C ILE A 183 -1.30 11.06 1.93
N ALA A 184 -0.13 11.60 1.56
CA ALA A 184 1.10 11.48 2.35
C ALA A 184 0.95 12.11 3.73
N ASP A 185 0.30 13.26 3.85
CA ASP A 185 -0.03 13.92 5.13
C ASP A 185 -0.86 13.01 6.04
N ALA A 186 -1.82 12.26 5.47
CA ALA A 186 -2.61 11.30 6.23
C ALA A 186 -1.75 10.12 6.76
N PHE A 187 -0.78 9.63 5.98
CA PHE A 187 0.17 8.62 6.44
C PHE A 187 1.10 9.17 7.54
N TYR A 188 1.59 10.39 7.37
CA TYR A 188 2.42 11.04 8.39
C TYR A 188 1.64 11.27 9.68
N TYR A 189 0.38 11.71 9.59
CA TYR A 189 -0.52 11.83 10.75
C TYR A 189 -0.65 10.49 11.49
N LEU A 190 -0.90 9.38 10.80
CA LEU A 190 -0.98 8.06 11.43
C LEU A 190 0.34 7.68 12.11
N HIS A 191 1.47 7.92 11.45
CA HIS A 191 2.78 7.60 12.03
C HIS A 191 3.07 8.38 13.31
N THR A 192 2.59 9.62 13.41
CA THR A 192 2.87 10.53 14.53
C THR A 192 1.78 10.57 15.60
N GLN A 193 0.73 9.76 15.49
CA GLN A 193 -0.35 9.70 16.48
C GLN A 193 0.16 9.33 17.87
N HIS A 194 -0.46 9.97 18.88
CA HIS A 194 -0.18 9.63 20.27
C HIS A 194 -0.62 8.18 20.58
N PRO A 195 0.18 7.38 21.31
CA PRO A 195 -0.11 5.97 21.57
C PRO A 195 -1.43 5.70 22.30
N SER A 196 -1.98 6.69 23.00
CA SER A 196 -3.28 6.53 23.68
C SER A 196 -4.48 6.59 22.75
N CYS A 197 -4.28 6.92 21.45
CA CYS A 197 -5.38 7.10 20.50
C CYS A 197 -4.93 6.82 19.06
N TRP A 198 -4.76 5.55 18.74
CA TRP A 198 -4.37 5.12 17.38
C TRP A 198 -5.58 4.86 16.49
N THR A 199 -5.47 5.28 15.23
CA THR A 199 -6.43 4.98 14.17
C THR A 199 -5.96 3.75 13.40
N HIS A 200 -6.70 2.66 13.45
CA HIS A 200 -6.33 1.40 12.80
C HIS A 200 -6.90 1.23 11.39
N GLU A 201 -7.93 1.99 11.04
CA GLU A 201 -8.46 2.03 9.67
C GLU A 201 -8.85 3.46 9.31
N LEU A 202 -8.35 3.96 8.19
CA LEU A 202 -8.62 5.30 7.69
C LEU A 202 -9.02 5.23 6.21
N GLN A 203 -10.17 5.80 5.87
CA GLN A 203 -10.64 5.92 4.48
C GLN A 203 -10.49 7.35 4.00
N LEU A 204 -9.81 7.52 2.88
CA LEU A 204 -9.61 8.78 2.18
C LEU A 204 -10.43 8.78 0.90
N THR A 205 -11.32 9.75 0.75
CA THR A 205 -12.23 9.86 -0.40
C THR A 205 -12.34 11.32 -0.82
N PRO A 206 -12.34 11.64 -2.12
CA PRO A 206 -12.62 13.00 -2.58
C PRO A 206 -14.01 13.46 -2.11
N TYR A 207 -14.13 14.72 -1.68
CA TYR A 207 -15.39 15.27 -1.16
C TYR A 207 -16.56 15.18 -2.18
N SER A 208 -16.23 15.15 -3.47
CA SER A 208 -17.18 15.11 -4.59
C SER A 208 -17.65 13.69 -4.95
N THR A 209 -17.17 12.67 -4.24
CA THR A 209 -17.56 11.27 -4.47
C THR A 209 -18.21 10.67 -3.23
N ARG A 210 -19.03 9.63 -3.43
CA ARG A 210 -19.55 8.86 -2.30
C ARG A 210 -18.52 7.84 -1.85
N PRO A 211 -18.22 7.76 -0.53
CA PRO A 211 -17.36 6.71 0.00
C PRO A 211 -17.90 5.31 -0.33
N SER A 212 -16.99 4.38 -0.52
CA SER A 212 -17.29 2.96 -0.80
C SER A 212 -17.31 2.17 0.50
N PHE A 213 -18.43 2.16 1.21
CA PHE A 213 -18.65 1.27 2.35
C PHE A 213 -19.85 0.35 2.15
#